data_12b169ef6b835bc594f9178981a0eec0
#
_entry.id   12b169ef6b835bc594f9178981a0eec0
#
_cell.length_a   1.000
_cell.length_b   1.000
_cell.length_c   1.000
_cell.angle_alpha   90.00
_cell.angle_beta   90.00
_cell.angle_gamma   90.00
#
_symmetry.space_group_name_H-M   'P 1'
#
loop_
_entity.id
_entity.type
_entity.pdbx_description
1 polymer ?
#
loop_
_entity_poly.entity_id
_entity_poly.type
_entity_poly.pdbx_seq_one_letter_code
_entity_poly.pdbx_strand_id
1 'polypeptide(L)'
;MRLILLGTPGVGKGTQALELSECLHILHISTGELLRVEMENKTPIGMKIDKYMNAGELVPDTIIIDMLEKRLQEPDSRKGFVLDGFPRNLNQADYLKSSLERLQTPLDRVINIEVPIDTVLNRLLQRNRADDTPETIKYRLEIYKQETIPLIDYYQRAGILEQINGDASPEEVTNRILACIG
;
A
#
# COMPACT_ATOMS: atom_id res chain seq x y z
N MET A 1 -9.68 10.83 -8.61
CA MET A 1 -10.01 9.81 -7.59
C MET A 1 -8.77 9.51 -6.75
N ARG A 2 -8.92 9.27 -5.44
CA ARG A 2 -7.82 9.01 -4.48
C ARG A 2 -8.15 7.75 -3.72
N LEU A 3 -7.31 6.72 -3.93
CA LEU A 3 -7.54 5.37 -3.45
C LEU A 3 -6.40 4.90 -2.54
N ILE A 4 -6.72 4.04 -1.59
CA ILE A 4 -5.76 3.24 -0.84
C ILE A 4 -6.05 1.77 -1.09
N LEU A 5 -4.99 0.97 -1.29
CA LEU A 5 -5.09 -0.48 -1.32
C LEU A 5 -4.56 -1.07 -0.03
N LEU A 6 -5.42 -1.80 0.69
CA LEU A 6 -5.09 -2.61 1.85
C LEU A 6 -5.12 -4.10 1.48
N GLY A 7 -4.49 -4.90 2.31
CA GLY A 7 -4.42 -6.36 2.17
C GLY A 7 -3.03 -6.90 2.53
N THR A 8 -2.95 -8.19 2.79
CA THR A 8 -1.72 -8.86 3.21
C THR A 8 -0.58 -8.66 2.21
N PRO A 9 0.70 -8.70 2.65
CA PRO A 9 1.82 -8.84 1.72
C PRO A 9 1.56 -10.02 0.76
N GLY A 10 1.79 -9.82 -0.55
CA GLY A 10 1.55 -10.87 -1.56
C GLY A 10 0.13 -10.98 -2.11
N VAL A 11 -0.85 -10.22 -1.59
CA VAL A 11 -2.25 -10.30 -2.05
C VAL A 11 -2.47 -9.79 -3.48
N GLY A 12 -1.54 -9.00 -4.04
CA GLY A 12 -1.65 -8.46 -5.41
C GLY A 12 -1.86 -6.95 -5.48
N LYS A 13 -1.71 -6.19 -4.37
CA LYS A 13 -1.91 -4.72 -4.33
C LYS A 13 -1.17 -3.98 -5.44
N GLY A 14 0.12 -4.28 -5.64
CA GLY A 14 0.92 -3.59 -6.67
C GLY A 14 0.40 -3.81 -8.10
N THR A 15 -0.05 -5.03 -8.40
CA THR A 15 -0.67 -5.35 -9.70
C THR A 15 -1.96 -4.54 -9.86
N GLN A 16 -2.81 -4.55 -8.86
CA GLN A 16 -4.08 -3.81 -8.90
C GLN A 16 -3.86 -2.28 -8.94
N ALA A 17 -2.83 -1.77 -8.25
CA ALA A 17 -2.49 -0.36 -8.29
C ALA A 17 -2.07 0.10 -9.69
N LEU A 18 -1.31 -0.72 -10.41
CA LEU A 18 -0.94 -0.43 -11.81
C LEU A 18 -2.17 -0.41 -12.71
N GLU A 19 -2.97 -1.46 -12.69
CA GLU A 19 -4.19 -1.57 -13.48
C GLU A 19 -5.16 -0.39 -13.23
N LEU A 20 -5.39 -0.08 -11.94
CA LEU A 20 -6.27 1.05 -11.56
C LEU A 20 -5.69 2.40 -11.99
N SER A 21 -4.38 2.58 -11.89
CA SER A 21 -3.71 3.80 -12.31
C SER A 21 -3.89 4.05 -13.81
N GLU A 22 -3.81 3.00 -14.63
CA GLU A 22 -4.03 3.07 -16.06
C GLU A 22 -5.52 3.31 -16.41
N CYS A 23 -6.44 2.52 -15.82
CA CYS A 23 -7.87 2.64 -16.09
C CYS A 23 -8.45 4.00 -15.68
N LEU A 24 -8.00 4.54 -14.55
CA LEU A 24 -8.52 5.79 -13.97
C LEU A 24 -7.69 7.02 -14.35
N HIS A 25 -6.57 6.85 -15.04
CA HIS A 25 -5.61 7.91 -15.37
C HIS A 25 -5.15 8.70 -14.13
N ILE A 26 -4.89 7.98 -13.02
CA ILE A 26 -4.39 8.51 -11.75
C ILE A 26 -2.99 7.99 -11.45
N LEU A 27 -2.30 8.64 -10.53
CA LEU A 27 -0.93 8.29 -10.17
C LEU A 27 -0.87 7.01 -9.32
N HIS A 28 0.00 6.06 -9.66
CA HIS A 28 0.38 4.98 -8.74
C HIS A 28 1.53 5.45 -7.83
N ILE A 29 1.34 5.37 -6.51
CA ILE A 29 2.37 5.64 -5.50
C ILE A 29 2.58 4.38 -4.68
N SER A 30 3.69 3.69 -4.91
CA SER A 30 4.11 2.55 -4.11
C SER A 30 5.20 2.97 -3.13
N THR A 31 4.87 3.01 -1.84
CA THR A 31 5.86 3.35 -0.82
C THR A 31 7.00 2.32 -0.74
N GLY A 32 6.69 1.05 -1.00
CA GLY A 32 7.70 0.01 -1.08
C GLY A 32 8.69 0.22 -2.23
N GLU A 33 8.25 0.76 -3.36
CA GLU A 33 9.13 1.11 -4.48
C GLU A 33 9.96 2.35 -4.20
N LEU A 34 9.34 3.39 -3.64
CA LEU A 34 10.06 4.59 -3.22
C LEU A 34 11.23 4.23 -2.28
N LEU A 35 10.97 3.36 -1.29
CA LEU A 35 12.01 2.89 -0.38
C LEU A 35 13.11 2.09 -1.09
N ARG A 36 12.78 1.20 -2.02
CA ARG A 36 13.76 0.42 -2.78
C ARG A 36 14.65 1.31 -3.65
N VAL A 37 14.08 2.31 -4.32
CA VAL A 37 14.84 3.29 -5.12
C VAL A 37 15.87 4.02 -4.25
N GLU A 38 15.50 4.42 -3.03
CA GLU A 38 16.44 5.04 -2.08
C GLU A 38 17.59 4.09 -1.69
N MET A 39 17.28 2.79 -1.49
CA MET A 39 18.29 1.78 -1.17
C MET A 39 19.23 1.51 -2.35
N GLU A 40 18.69 1.34 -3.55
CA GLU A 40 19.45 1.11 -4.78
C GLU A 40 20.40 2.26 -5.09
N ASN A 41 19.93 3.49 -4.90
CA ASN A 41 20.73 4.70 -5.07
C ASN A 41 21.68 5.00 -3.90
N LYS A 42 21.66 4.15 -2.85
CA LYS A 42 22.51 4.30 -1.65
C LYS A 42 22.44 5.71 -1.04
N THR A 43 21.28 6.33 -1.07
CA THR A 43 21.09 7.65 -0.45
C THR A 43 21.27 7.57 1.08
N PRO A 44 21.48 8.69 1.77
CA PRO A 44 21.51 8.69 3.24
C PRO A 44 20.25 8.10 3.88
N ILE A 45 19.08 8.26 3.26
CA ILE A 45 17.83 7.64 3.68
C ILE A 45 17.88 6.13 3.38
N GLY A 46 18.26 5.74 2.16
CA GLY A 46 18.39 4.35 1.75
C GLY A 46 19.26 3.53 2.68
N MET A 47 20.41 4.06 3.09
CA MET A 47 21.31 3.41 4.07
C MET A 47 20.68 3.24 5.46
N LYS A 48 19.80 4.16 5.88
CA LYS A 48 19.10 4.08 7.16
C LYS A 48 17.98 3.04 7.16
N ILE A 49 17.27 2.90 6.04
CA ILE A 49 16.10 2.03 5.94
C ILE A 49 16.45 0.60 5.57
N ASP A 50 17.64 0.33 5.06
CA ASP A 50 18.10 -0.98 4.59
C ASP A 50 17.88 -2.08 5.64
N LYS A 51 18.25 -1.82 6.90
CA LYS A 51 18.07 -2.76 8.01
C LYS A 51 16.60 -3.13 8.25
N TYR A 52 15.67 -2.18 8.14
CA TYR A 52 14.23 -2.43 8.34
C TYR A 52 13.65 -3.24 7.19
N MET A 53 14.00 -2.86 5.95
CA MET A 53 13.50 -3.55 4.76
C MET A 53 13.97 -5.00 4.69
N ASN A 54 15.25 -5.26 4.99
CA ASN A 54 15.83 -6.61 5.01
C ASN A 54 15.29 -7.45 6.18
N ALA A 55 14.97 -6.85 7.32
CA ALA A 55 14.33 -7.53 8.45
C ALA A 55 12.82 -7.76 8.23
N GLY A 56 12.20 -7.11 7.24
CA GLY A 56 10.74 -7.13 7.03
C GLY A 56 9.97 -6.23 8.00
N GLU A 57 10.66 -5.37 8.72
CA GLU A 57 10.10 -4.39 9.65
C GLU A 57 9.45 -3.21 8.92
N LEU A 58 8.58 -2.48 9.63
CA LEU A 58 8.12 -1.18 9.14
C LEU A 58 9.25 -0.15 9.27
N VAL A 59 9.45 0.60 8.19
CA VAL A 59 10.30 1.79 8.24
C VAL A 59 9.67 2.81 9.18
N PRO A 60 10.45 3.53 10.03
CA PRO A 60 9.91 4.53 10.93
C PRO A 60 8.97 5.52 10.24
N ASP A 61 7.82 5.80 10.89
CA ASP A 61 6.75 6.63 10.32
C ASP A 61 7.26 8.00 9.84
N THR A 62 8.19 8.61 10.58
CA THR A 62 8.78 9.91 10.20
C THR A 62 9.43 9.88 8.82
N ILE A 63 10.12 8.79 8.47
CA ILE A 63 10.82 8.67 7.18
C ILE A 63 9.80 8.47 6.06
N ILE A 64 8.87 7.52 6.24
CA ILE A 64 7.92 7.20 5.16
C ILE A 64 6.92 8.33 4.93
N ILE A 65 6.53 9.04 5.98
CA ILE A 65 5.66 10.20 5.92
C ILE A 65 6.33 11.33 5.12
N ASP A 66 7.58 11.68 5.45
CA ASP A 66 8.32 12.73 4.75
C ASP A 66 8.48 12.42 3.25
N MET A 67 8.73 11.15 2.91
CA MET A 67 8.82 10.71 1.52
C MET A 67 7.48 10.84 0.79
N LEU A 68 6.41 10.40 1.43
CA LEU A 68 5.08 10.47 0.86
C LEU A 68 4.61 11.93 0.69
N GLU A 69 4.85 12.80 1.68
CA GLU A 69 4.50 14.23 1.56
C GLU A 69 5.15 14.88 0.35
N LYS A 70 6.44 14.65 0.16
CA LYS A 70 7.18 15.18 -1.00
C LYS A 70 6.55 14.68 -2.31
N ARG A 71 6.20 13.40 -2.38
CA ARG A 71 5.59 12.79 -3.57
C ARG A 71 4.18 13.34 -3.84
N LEU A 72 3.38 13.56 -2.80
CA LEU A 72 2.03 14.13 -2.92
C LEU A 72 2.02 15.62 -3.30
N GLN A 73 3.12 16.35 -3.08
CA GLN A 73 3.25 17.75 -3.50
C GLN A 73 3.56 17.92 -4.98
N GLU A 74 3.98 16.85 -5.67
CA GLU A 74 4.26 16.89 -7.10
C GLU A 74 2.97 17.12 -7.91
N PRO A 75 3.05 17.88 -9.03
CA PRO A 75 1.85 18.30 -9.78
C PRO A 75 0.99 17.16 -10.31
N ASP A 76 1.57 16.00 -10.60
CA ASP A 76 0.87 14.83 -11.15
C ASP A 76 -0.07 14.16 -10.15
N SER A 77 0.18 14.31 -8.84
CA SER A 77 -0.68 13.79 -7.77
C SER A 77 -2.05 14.48 -7.70
N ARG A 78 -2.17 15.70 -8.26
CA ARG A 78 -3.40 16.50 -8.19
C ARG A 78 -4.58 15.86 -8.91
N LYS A 79 -4.33 15.09 -9.97
CA LYS A 79 -5.38 14.39 -10.73
C LYS A 79 -6.01 13.25 -9.95
N GLY A 80 -5.32 12.78 -8.91
CA GLY A 80 -5.67 11.63 -8.10
C GLY A 80 -4.52 10.63 -8.02
N PHE A 81 -4.69 9.65 -7.14
CA PHE A 81 -3.66 8.64 -6.92
C PHE A 81 -4.26 7.35 -6.37
N VAL A 82 -3.52 6.26 -6.50
CA VAL A 82 -3.68 5.03 -5.75
C VAL A 82 -2.42 4.78 -4.92
N LEU A 83 -2.61 4.65 -3.59
CA LEU A 83 -1.53 4.34 -2.65
C LEU A 83 -1.42 2.83 -2.44
N ASP A 84 -0.22 2.28 -2.64
CA ASP A 84 0.15 0.91 -2.32
C ASP A 84 1.22 0.90 -1.23
N GLY A 85 0.93 0.21 -0.12
CA GLY A 85 1.85 0.04 0.99
C GLY A 85 1.86 1.17 2.03
N PHE A 86 0.92 2.10 1.95
CA PHE A 86 0.66 3.16 2.95
C PHE A 86 -0.84 3.50 2.97
N PRO A 87 -1.44 3.74 4.16
CA PRO A 87 -0.86 3.58 5.49
C PRO A 87 -0.71 2.10 5.89
N ARG A 88 0.16 1.81 6.86
CA ARG A 88 0.34 0.48 7.45
C ARG A 88 -0.01 0.40 8.93
N ASN A 89 -0.23 1.55 9.58
CA ASN A 89 -0.70 1.64 10.96
C ASN A 89 -1.62 2.85 11.15
N LEU A 90 -2.25 2.95 12.32
CA LEU A 90 -3.22 4.01 12.64
C LEU A 90 -2.57 5.41 12.65
N ASN A 91 -1.33 5.53 13.14
CA ASN A 91 -0.63 6.82 13.14
C ASN A 91 -0.43 7.37 11.72
N GLN A 92 -0.05 6.49 10.80
CA GLN A 92 0.08 6.84 9.38
C GLN A 92 -1.28 7.22 8.76
N ALA A 93 -2.37 6.54 9.13
CA ALA A 93 -3.71 6.83 8.64
C ALA A 93 -4.20 8.21 9.10
N ASP A 94 -4.02 8.53 10.38
CA ASP A 94 -4.38 9.83 10.95
C ASP A 94 -3.57 10.97 10.34
N TYR A 95 -2.27 10.71 10.13
CA TYR A 95 -1.41 11.67 9.43
C TYR A 95 -1.89 11.93 8.00
N LEU A 96 -2.15 10.86 7.22
CA LEU A 96 -2.62 10.97 5.84
C LEU A 96 -3.95 11.73 5.77
N LYS A 97 -4.90 11.40 6.65
CA LYS A 97 -6.17 12.11 6.76
C LYS A 97 -5.96 13.61 6.96
N SER A 98 -5.18 13.99 7.98
CA SER A 98 -4.90 15.40 8.29
C SER A 98 -4.18 16.12 7.15
N SER A 99 -3.26 15.44 6.45
CA SER A 99 -2.53 15.98 5.30
C SER A 99 -3.47 16.25 4.12
N LEU A 100 -4.34 15.29 3.78
CA LEU A 100 -5.29 15.43 2.68
C LEU A 100 -6.41 16.45 2.98
N GLU A 101 -6.81 16.58 4.24
CA GLU A 101 -7.75 17.62 4.68
C GLU A 101 -7.15 19.03 4.47
N ARG A 102 -5.88 19.23 4.86
CA ARG A 102 -5.17 20.51 4.60
C ARG A 102 -5.07 20.84 3.11
N LEU A 103 -4.94 19.83 2.27
CA LEU A 103 -4.89 19.97 0.81
C LEU A 103 -6.28 20.09 0.18
N GLN A 104 -7.36 19.95 0.95
CA GLN A 104 -8.74 19.89 0.46
C GLN A 104 -8.97 18.78 -0.59
N THR A 105 -8.29 17.64 -0.41
CA THR A 105 -8.30 16.51 -1.33
C THR A 105 -8.56 15.21 -0.56
N PRO A 106 -9.76 15.01 0.01
CA PRO A 106 -10.03 13.83 0.83
C PRO A 106 -9.89 12.52 0.02
N LEU A 107 -9.75 11.40 0.74
CA LEU A 107 -9.80 10.07 0.16
C LEU A 107 -11.21 9.76 -0.34
N ASP A 108 -11.30 9.12 -1.49
CA ASP A 108 -12.58 8.66 -2.05
C ASP A 108 -12.94 7.27 -1.53
N ARG A 109 -12.00 6.28 -1.61
CA ARG A 109 -12.22 4.91 -1.17
C ARG A 109 -10.92 4.26 -0.68
N VAL A 110 -11.12 3.26 0.16
CA VAL A 110 -10.08 2.33 0.61
C VAL A 110 -10.52 0.92 0.24
N ILE A 111 -9.70 0.22 -0.51
CA ILE A 111 -9.99 -1.12 -1.03
C ILE A 111 -9.18 -2.14 -0.25
N ASN A 112 -9.85 -2.99 0.53
CA ASN A 112 -9.22 -4.12 1.19
C ASN A 112 -9.35 -5.37 0.32
N ILE A 113 -8.23 -5.86 -0.21
CA ILE A 113 -8.17 -7.06 -1.04
C ILE A 113 -7.91 -8.26 -0.16
N GLU A 114 -8.78 -9.26 -0.21
CA GLU A 114 -8.69 -10.48 0.59
C GLU A 114 -8.45 -11.70 -0.30
N VAL A 115 -7.51 -12.54 0.10
CA VAL A 115 -7.14 -13.78 -0.58
C VAL A 115 -6.80 -14.82 0.50
N PRO A 116 -7.14 -16.12 0.30
CA PRO A 116 -6.74 -17.18 1.21
C PRO A 116 -5.22 -17.19 1.46
N ILE A 117 -4.82 -17.48 2.69
CA ILE A 117 -3.43 -17.39 3.12
C ILE A 117 -2.49 -18.29 2.30
N ASP A 118 -2.95 -19.48 1.92
CA ASP A 118 -2.17 -20.41 1.11
C ASP A 118 -1.86 -19.84 -0.28
N THR A 119 -2.83 -19.15 -0.89
CA THR A 119 -2.64 -18.45 -2.17
C THR A 119 -1.62 -17.31 -2.01
N VAL A 120 -1.69 -16.56 -0.91
CA VAL A 120 -0.75 -15.48 -0.60
C VAL A 120 0.67 -16.01 -0.46
N LEU A 121 0.86 -17.10 0.30
CA LEU A 121 2.18 -17.73 0.51
C LEU A 121 2.79 -18.20 -0.82
N ASN A 122 2.00 -18.87 -1.65
CA ASN A 122 2.44 -19.31 -2.98
C ASN A 122 2.87 -18.13 -3.87
N ARG A 123 2.09 -17.05 -3.89
CA ARG A 123 2.43 -15.82 -4.65
C ARG A 123 3.72 -15.17 -4.14
N LEU A 124 3.94 -15.11 -2.83
CA LEU A 124 5.15 -14.55 -2.23
C LEU A 124 6.40 -15.36 -2.60
N LEU A 125 6.33 -16.69 -2.53
CA LEU A 125 7.44 -17.58 -2.90
C LEU A 125 7.80 -17.47 -4.39
N GLN A 126 6.80 -17.22 -5.26
CA GLN A 126 7.02 -17.07 -6.70
C GLN A 126 7.54 -15.67 -7.09
N ARG A 127 7.36 -14.66 -6.25
CA ARG A 127 7.70 -13.27 -6.55
C ARG A 127 9.19 -12.98 -6.69
N ASN A 128 10.04 -13.84 -6.11
CA ASN A 128 11.50 -13.85 -6.25
C ASN A 128 12.20 -12.50 -5.89
N ARG A 129 11.69 -11.76 -4.88
CA ARG A 129 12.39 -10.59 -4.35
C ARG A 129 13.49 -11.02 -3.40
N ALA A 130 14.60 -10.27 -3.37
CA ALA A 130 15.75 -10.56 -2.51
C ALA A 130 15.39 -10.58 -1.01
N ASP A 131 14.36 -9.81 -0.62
CA ASP A 131 13.86 -9.65 0.74
C ASP A 131 12.68 -10.62 1.07
N ASP A 132 12.35 -11.60 0.21
CA ASP A 132 11.28 -12.58 0.42
C ASP A 132 11.84 -13.94 0.91
N THR A 133 12.48 -13.95 2.08
CA THR A 133 12.81 -15.19 2.78
C THR A 133 11.59 -15.72 3.55
N PRO A 134 11.51 -17.04 3.84
CA PRO A 134 10.41 -17.58 4.65
C PRO A 134 10.24 -16.87 6.00
N GLU A 135 11.35 -16.53 6.65
CA GLU A 135 11.37 -15.81 7.93
C GLU A 135 10.81 -14.39 7.78
N THR A 136 11.27 -13.66 6.76
CA THR A 136 10.82 -12.29 6.47
C THR A 136 9.34 -12.27 6.08
N ILE A 137 8.88 -13.24 5.29
CA ILE A 137 7.46 -13.39 4.91
C ILE A 137 6.60 -13.61 6.16
N LYS A 138 6.99 -14.56 7.02
CA LYS A 138 6.28 -14.84 8.27
C LYS A 138 6.20 -13.59 9.16
N TYR A 139 7.31 -12.90 9.32
CA TYR A 139 7.39 -11.69 10.14
C TYR A 139 6.50 -10.56 9.58
N ARG A 140 6.52 -10.33 8.26
CA ARG A 140 5.64 -9.36 7.60
C ARG A 140 4.16 -9.65 7.78
N LEU A 141 3.78 -10.94 7.80
CA LEU A 141 2.40 -11.34 8.06
C LEU A 141 2.00 -11.08 9.52
N GLU A 142 2.91 -11.26 10.47
CA GLU A 142 2.68 -10.92 11.88
C GLU A 142 2.52 -9.41 12.06
N ILE A 143 3.42 -8.61 11.50
CA ILE A 143 3.29 -7.13 11.52
C ILE A 143 1.99 -6.68 10.88
N TYR A 144 1.61 -7.26 9.73
CA TYR A 144 0.35 -6.94 9.10
C TYR A 144 -0.84 -7.18 10.04
N LYS A 145 -0.84 -8.30 10.75
CA LYS A 145 -1.91 -8.63 11.72
C LYS A 145 -1.98 -7.63 12.87
N GLN A 146 -0.84 -7.21 13.39
CA GLN A 146 -0.76 -6.34 14.56
C GLN A 146 -1.03 -4.87 14.20
N GLU A 147 -0.44 -4.39 13.12
CA GLU A 147 -0.37 -2.98 12.78
C GLU A 147 -1.40 -2.57 11.72
N THR A 148 -1.64 -3.45 10.72
CA THR A 148 -2.41 -3.04 9.53
C THR A 148 -3.87 -3.49 9.59
N ILE A 149 -4.19 -4.63 10.19
CA ILE A 149 -5.59 -5.07 10.35
C ILE A 149 -6.45 -4.00 11.06
N PRO A 150 -6.00 -3.28 12.09
CA PRO A 150 -6.78 -2.21 12.72
C PRO A 150 -7.25 -1.12 11.75
N LEU A 151 -6.58 -0.94 10.61
CA LEU A 151 -7.02 0.02 9.58
C LEU A 151 -8.34 -0.37 8.92
N ILE A 152 -8.67 -1.65 8.87
CA ILE A 152 -9.93 -2.13 8.31
C ILE A 152 -11.10 -1.53 9.10
N ASP A 153 -11.07 -1.67 10.43
CA ASP A 153 -12.09 -1.09 11.31
C ASP A 153 -12.09 0.44 11.25
N TYR A 154 -10.91 1.05 11.16
CA TYR A 154 -10.76 2.50 11.06
C TYR A 154 -11.48 3.05 9.82
N TYR A 155 -11.22 2.49 8.64
CA TYR A 155 -11.83 2.95 7.39
C TYR A 155 -13.28 2.48 7.21
N GLN A 156 -13.64 1.36 7.82
CA GLN A 156 -15.04 0.92 7.86
C GLN A 156 -15.92 1.90 8.65
N ARG A 157 -15.44 2.38 9.82
CA ARG A 157 -16.11 3.44 10.59
C ARG A 157 -16.17 4.77 9.84
N ALA A 158 -15.19 5.06 9.01
CA ALA A 158 -15.19 6.24 8.14
C ALA A 158 -16.16 6.11 6.95
N GLY A 159 -16.72 4.93 6.69
CA GLY A 159 -17.70 4.69 5.62
C GLY A 159 -17.09 4.71 4.20
N ILE A 160 -15.77 4.51 4.08
CA ILE A 160 -15.06 4.53 2.80
C ILE A 160 -14.32 3.23 2.46
N LEU A 161 -14.52 2.17 3.25
CA LEU A 161 -13.91 0.86 3.03
C LEU A 161 -14.77 0.00 2.10
N GLU A 162 -14.14 -0.60 1.09
CA GLU A 162 -14.70 -1.66 0.25
C GLU A 162 -13.89 -2.95 0.42
N GLN A 163 -14.57 -4.07 0.59
CA GLN A 163 -13.93 -5.40 0.70
C GLN A 163 -14.04 -6.14 -0.62
N ILE A 164 -12.91 -6.56 -1.17
CA ILE A 164 -12.81 -7.21 -2.48
C ILE A 164 -12.20 -8.60 -2.34
N ASN A 165 -12.90 -9.60 -2.84
CA ASN A 165 -12.32 -10.93 -3.02
C ASN A 165 -11.28 -10.88 -4.15
N GLY A 166 -9.99 -11.03 -3.79
CA GLY A 166 -8.83 -11.03 -4.68
C GLY A 166 -8.40 -12.42 -5.17
N ASP A 167 -9.18 -13.47 -4.87
CA ASP A 167 -8.91 -14.83 -5.32
C ASP A 167 -9.51 -15.07 -6.72
N ALA A 168 -8.95 -14.39 -7.70
CA ALA A 168 -9.33 -14.44 -9.10
C ALA A 168 -8.17 -13.96 -9.97
N SER A 169 -8.37 -13.88 -11.30
CA SER A 169 -7.41 -13.28 -12.21
C SER A 169 -7.23 -11.77 -11.94
N PRO A 170 -6.07 -11.18 -12.24
CA PRO A 170 -5.85 -9.75 -12.06
C PRO A 170 -6.94 -8.88 -12.69
N GLU A 171 -7.31 -9.17 -13.92
CA GLU A 171 -8.36 -8.47 -14.67
C GLU A 171 -9.72 -8.53 -13.95
N GLU A 172 -10.08 -9.71 -13.45
CA GLU A 172 -11.35 -9.91 -12.73
C GLU A 172 -11.40 -9.14 -11.41
N VAL A 173 -10.28 -9.10 -10.67
CA VAL A 173 -10.16 -8.31 -9.45
C VAL A 173 -10.24 -6.81 -9.75
N THR A 174 -9.59 -6.34 -10.82
CA THR A 174 -9.70 -4.95 -11.29
C THR A 174 -11.14 -4.58 -11.60
N ASN A 175 -11.87 -5.45 -12.34
CA ASN A 175 -13.27 -5.21 -12.65
C ASN A 175 -14.15 -5.14 -11.41
N ARG A 176 -13.91 -5.99 -10.39
CA ARG A 176 -14.61 -5.93 -9.09
C ARG A 176 -14.36 -4.59 -8.39
N ILE A 177 -13.11 -4.12 -8.38
CA ILE A 177 -12.76 -2.83 -7.78
C ILE A 177 -13.44 -1.68 -8.52
N LEU A 178 -13.35 -1.65 -9.84
CA LEU A 178 -13.96 -0.60 -10.66
C LEU A 178 -15.49 -0.53 -10.47
N ALA A 179 -16.16 -1.67 -10.31
CA ALA A 179 -17.60 -1.73 -10.04
C ALA A 179 -17.99 -1.13 -8.66
N CYS A 180 -17.09 -1.14 -7.67
CA CYS A 180 -17.36 -0.56 -6.35
C CYS A 180 -17.09 0.94 -6.25
N ILE A 181 -16.23 1.49 -7.13
CA ILE A 181 -15.80 2.88 -7.06
C ILE A 181 -16.44 3.79 -8.13
N GLY A 182 -17.13 3.19 -9.12
CA GLY A 182 -17.87 3.88 -10.21
C GLY A 182 -19.23 4.21 -9.79
#